data_f31856b2bee965b5f1f7f11ed3a0cbec
#
_entry.id   f31856b2bee965b5f1f7f11ed3a0cbec
#
_cell.length_a   1.000
_cell.length_b   1.000
_cell.length_c   1.000
_cell.angle_alpha   90.00
_cell.angle_beta   90.00
_cell.angle_gamma   90.00
#
_symmetry.space_group_name_H-M   'P 1'
#
loop_
_entity.id
_entity.type
_entity.pdbx_description
1 polymer ?
#
loop_
_entity_poly.entity_id
_entity_poly.type
_entity_poly.pdbx_seq_one_letter_code
_entity_poly.pdbx_strand_id
1 'polypeptide(L)'
;MKTAIIVSLMAIGPVCGFAQGNFMISYPISFPMGNMHDYIGNTSFRGISLEFNKKVAPNQTVGIETGWNVFYQHVDQKVYTEGSSSISGVQYRYTNSVPIIAGGKYYFEGHGHIHPYAGVGLGTLYVSRTTDFGIFRIESDAWQFCIRPELGIDAKIGPAESLFVGAKYYWAFNGGDLDAQPYVSINIGFKFTNL
;
A
#
# COMPACT_ATOMS: atom_id res chain seq x y z
N MET A 1 20.77 5.21 -24.32
CA MET A 1 20.83 3.75 -24.26
C MET A 1 19.62 3.30 -23.42
N LYS A 2 18.65 2.63 -24.03
CA LYS A 2 17.41 2.19 -23.36
C LYS A 2 17.74 0.93 -22.54
N THR A 3 17.83 1.05 -21.23
CA THR A 3 17.97 -0.10 -20.35
C THR A 3 16.58 -0.74 -20.20
N ALA A 4 16.34 -1.83 -20.90
CA ALA A 4 15.15 -2.65 -20.72
C ALA A 4 15.25 -3.32 -19.35
N ILE A 5 14.37 -2.93 -18.43
CA ILE A 5 14.16 -3.65 -17.18
C ILE A 5 13.40 -4.92 -17.56
N ILE A 6 14.14 -6.00 -17.68
CA ILE A 6 13.57 -7.36 -17.74
C ILE A 6 13.08 -7.66 -16.33
N VAL A 7 11.78 -7.48 -16.10
CA VAL A 7 11.09 -8.06 -14.95
C VAL A 7 11.14 -9.57 -15.14
N SER A 8 12.17 -10.19 -14.58
CA SER A 8 12.25 -11.63 -14.48
C SER A 8 11.12 -12.08 -13.54
N LEU A 9 10.06 -12.61 -14.14
CA LEU A 9 8.99 -13.29 -13.43
C LEU A 9 9.63 -14.54 -12.81
N MET A 10 10.17 -14.39 -11.59
CA MET A 10 10.75 -15.51 -10.86
C MET A 10 9.65 -16.54 -10.64
N ALA A 11 9.89 -17.70 -11.22
CA ALA A 11 9.11 -18.90 -11.10
C ALA A 11 8.54 -19.05 -9.68
N ILE A 12 7.22 -19.12 -9.61
CA ILE A 12 6.49 -19.58 -8.44
C ILE A 12 6.92 -21.05 -8.28
N GLY A 13 7.95 -21.25 -7.45
CA GLY A 13 8.37 -22.59 -7.02
C GLY A 13 7.21 -23.27 -6.32
N PRO A 14 7.19 -24.61 -6.25
CA PRO A 14 6.04 -25.34 -5.77
C PRO A 14 5.69 -24.93 -4.35
N VAL A 15 4.53 -24.30 -4.19
CA VAL A 15 3.92 -23.93 -2.92
C VAL A 15 3.37 -25.22 -2.26
N CYS A 16 4.20 -26.23 -2.12
CA CYS A 16 3.91 -27.44 -1.38
C CYS A 16 4.16 -27.18 0.11
N GLY A 17 3.16 -26.68 0.81
CA GLY A 17 3.24 -26.42 2.26
C GLY A 17 2.23 -25.44 2.80
N PHE A 18 1.34 -24.91 1.98
CA PHE A 18 0.32 -23.92 2.37
C PHE A 18 -1.06 -24.53 2.63
N ALA A 19 -1.10 -25.70 3.23
CA ALA A 19 -2.36 -26.43 3.47
C ALA A 19 -3.38 -25.73 4.41
N GLN A 20 -3.09 -24.51 4.91
CA GLN A 20 -3.98 -23.69 5.72
C GLN A 20 -3.67 -22.19 5.53
N GLY A 21 -3.63 -21.75 4.29
CA GLY A 21 -3.40 -20.36 3.94
C GLY A 21 -4.69 -19.58 3.72
N ASN A 22 -4.63 -18.27 3.94
CA ASN A 22 -5.67 -17.33 3.58
C ASN A 22 -5.10 -16.37 2.54
N PHE A 23 -5.80 -16.20 1.44
CA PHE A 23 -5.52 -15.18 0.44
C PHE A 23 -6.52 -14.04 0.59
N MET A 24 -6.03 -12.81 0.62
CA MET A 24 -6.87 -11.62 0.71
C MET A 24 -6.58 -10.70 -0.47
N ILE A 25 -7.63 -10.25 -1.11
CA ILE A 25 -7.58 -9.23 -2.16
C ILE A 25 -8.48 -8.07 -1.76
N SER A 26 -7.99 -6.84 -1.85
CA SER A 26 -8.76 -5.67 -1.47
C SER A 26 -8.52 -4.47 -2.36
N TYR A 27 -9.52 -3.61 -2.37
CA TYR A 27 -9.50 -2.28 -2.96
C TYR A 27 -9.17 -1.27 -1.86
N PRO A 28 -8.02 -0.58 -1.93
CA PRO A 28 -7.62 0.43 -0.98
C PRO A 28 -8.17 1.81 -1.38
N ILE A 29 -8.74 2.52 -0.41
CA ILE A 29 -8.99 3.96 -0.46
C ILE A 29 -7.95 4.60 0.43
N SER A 30 -7.03 5.36 -0.14
CA SER A 30 -5.82 5.80 0.56
C SER A 30 -5.77 7.31 0.72
N PHE A 31 -5.47 7.75 1.95
CA PHE A 31 -5.40 9.14 2.37
C PHE A 31 -3.96 9.49 2.69
N PRO A 32 -3.30 10.37 1.92
CA PRO A 32 -1.94 10.79 2.21
C PRO A 32 -1.90 11.57 3.53
N MET A 33 -0.79 11.42 4.27
CA MET A 33 -0.57 12.04 5.57
C MET A 33 0.81 12.72 5.61
N GLY A 34 0.99 13.66 6.55
CA GLY A 34 2.29 14.33 6.76
C GLY A 34 2.93 14.83 5.47
N ASN A 35 4.22 14.59 5.27
CA ASN A 35 4.98 15.08 4.11
C ASN A 35 4.41 14.59 2.77
N MET A 36 3.75 13.43 2.74
CA MET A 36 3.08 12.96 1.55
C MET A 36 1.87 13.83 1.20
N HIS A 37 1.08 14.25 2.22
CA HIS A 37 -0.05 15.17 2.04
C HIS A 37 0.41 16.55 1.55
N ASP A 38 1.54 17.04 1.98
CA ASP A 38 2.09 18.33 1.54
C ASP A 38 2.46 18.31 0.05
N TYR A 39 2.78 17.14 -0.47
CA TYR A 39 3.08 16.96 -1.89
C TYR A 39 1.85 16.59 -2.73
N ILE A 40 1.01 15.66 -2.27
CA ILE A 40 -0.27 15.25 -2.88
C ILE A 40 -1.31 15.17 -1.77
N GLY A 41 -2.23 16.15 -1.73
CA GLY A 41 -3.30 16.22 -0.73
C GLY A 41 -4.54 15.39 -1.09
N ASN A 42 -4.65 14.93 -2.32
CA ASN A 42 -5.83 14.25 -2.81
C ASN A 42 -5.89 12.79 -2.36
N THR A 43 -7.09 12.36 -1.92
CA THR A 43 -7.40 10.95 -1.65
C THR A 43 -7.23 10.11 -2.91
N SER A 44 -6.58 8.97 -2.76
CA SER A 44 -6.44 7.98 -3.84
C SER A 44 -7.54 6.94 -3.79
N PHE A 45 -8.18 6.75 -4.93
CA PHE A 45 -9.12 5.66 -5.23
C PHE A 45 -8.51 4.67 -6.24
N ARG A 46 -7.19 4.65 -6.39
CA ARG A 46 -6.48 3.85 -7.41
C ARG A 46 -5.49 2.94 -6.71
N GLY A 47 -5.83 1.67 -6.61
CA GLY A 47 -4.93 0.71 -6.01
C GLY A 47 -5.50 -0.70 -5.94
N ILE A 48 -4.62 -1.60 -5.53
CA ILE A 48 -4.92 -2.99 -5.20
C ILE A 48 -4.01 -3.42 -4.06
N SER A 49 -4.52 -4.21 -3.13
CA SER A 49 -3.72 -4.83 -2.06
C SER A 49 -3.98 -6.34 -2.05
N LEU A 50 -2.91 -7.10 -1.95
CA LEU A 50 -2.88 -8.55 -1.91
C LEU A 50 -2.16 -8.99 -0.66
N GLU A 51 -2.73 -9.91 0.09
CA GLU A 51 -2.11 -10.49 1.26
C GLU A 51 -2.21 -12.02 1.21
N PHE A 52 -1.15 -12.64 1.64
CA PHE A 52 -1.11 -14.07 1.87
C PHE A 52 -0.75 -14.33 3.33
N ASN A 53 -1.67 -14.95 4.08
CA ASN A 53 -1.53 -15.19 5.50
C ASN A 53 -1.65 -16.69 5.80
N LYS A 54 -0.81 -17.17 6.71
CA LYS A 54 -0.82 -18.53 7.24
C LYS A 54 -1.27 -18.53 8.69
N LYS A 55 -2.19 -19.42 9.04
CA LYS A 55 -2.61 -19.60 10.42
C LYS A 55 -1.48 -20.30 11.21
N VAL A 56 -1.06 -19.68 12.31
CA VAL A 56 0.00 -20.18 13.20
C VAL A 56 -0.53 -20.58 14.57
N ALA A 57 -1.68 -20.01 14.97
CA ALA A 57 -2.41 -20.39 16.18
C ALA A 57 -3.92 -20.18 15.95
N PRO A 58 -4.81 -20.63 16.83
CA PRO A 58 -6.26 -20.54 16.66
C PRO A 58 -6.75 -19.17 16.23
N ASN A 59 -6.20 -18.09 16.82
CA ASN A 59 -6.62 -16.72 16.58
C ASN A 59 -5.49 -15.87 15.97
N GLN A 60 -4.40 -16.47 15.47
CA GLN A 60 -3.23 -15.75 14.96
C GLN A 60 -2.87 -16.21 13.57
N THR A 61 -2.55 -15.23 12.73
CA THR A 61 -1.99 -15.45 11.39
C THR A 61 -0.73 -14.64 11.22
N VAL A 62 0.19 -15.15 10.43
CA VAL A 62 1.36 -14.43 9.94
C VAL A 62 1.37 -14.48 8.42
N GLY A 63 1.88 -13.44 7.78
CA GLY A 63 1.85 -13.40 6.34
C GLY A 63 2.65 -12.27 5.72
N ILE A 64 2.47 -12.13 4.43
CA ILE A 64 3.08 -11.09 3.61
C ILE A 64 2.00 -10.32 2.88
N GLU A 65 2.25 -9.03 2.71
CA GLU A 65 1.42 -8.13 1.93
C GLU A 65 2.24 -7.47 0.85
N THR A 66 1.63 -7.33 -0.31
CA THR A 66 2.07 -6.44 -1.37
C THR A 66 0.87 -5.73 -1.99
N GLY A 67 1.12 -4.72 -2.78
CA GLY A 67 0.05 -3.96 -3.41
C GLY A 67 0.59 -2.83 -4.27
N TRP A 68 -0.32 -2.03 -4.75
CA TRP A 68 0.01 -0.85 -5.51
C TRP A 68 -1.02 0.23 -5.24
N ASN A 69 -0.58 1.41 -4.79
CA ASN A 69 -1.40 2.60 -4.60
C ASN A 69 -0.87 3.72 -5.47
N VAL A 70 -1.76 4.41 -6.18
CA VAL A 70 -1.41 5.52 -7.07
C VAL A 70 -2.08 6.78 -6.58
N PHE A 71 -1.30 7.72 -6.08
CA PHE A 71 -1.78 9.05 -5.71
C PHE A 71 -1.54 10.01 -6.86
N TYR A 72 -2.48 10.92 -7.05
CA TYR A 72 -2.46 11.88 -8.15
C TYR A 72 -3.02 13.22 -7.72
N GLN A 73 -2.34 14.29 -8.12
CA GLN A 73 -2.82 15.65 -7.96
C GLN A 73 -2.50 16.48 -9.18
N HIS A 74 -3.52 17.17 -9.67
CA HIS A 74 -3.39 18.27 -10.60
C HIS A 74 -3.22 19.56 -9.80
N VAL A 75 -2.18 20.33 -10.10
CA VAL A 75 -1.95 21.66 -9.53
C VAL A 75 -2.11 22.66 -10.65
N ASP A 76 -3.08 23.57 -10.47
CA ASP A 76 -3.38 24.63 -11.44
C ASP A 76 -2.16 25.50 -11.73
N GLN A 77 -2.22 26.21 -12.85
CA GLN A 77 -1.13 27.08 -13.29
C GLN A 77 -0.77 28.09 -12.19
N LYS A 78 0.48 27.99 -11.74
CA LYS A 78 1.10 28.93 -10.81
C LYS A 78 2.44 29.41 -11.37
N VAL A 79 2.82 30.61 -10.95
CA VAL A 79 4.17 31.11 -11.22
C VAL A 79 5.08 30.64 -10.10
N TYR A 80 6.08 29.85 -10.44
CA TYR A 80 7.12 29.39 -9.53
C TYR A 80 8.37 30.21 -9.76
N THR A 81 8.82 30.94 -8.74
CA THR A 81 10.02 31.77 -8.80
C THR A 81 11.08 31.15 -7.91
N GLU A 82 12.23 30.82 -8.49
CA GLU A 82 13.40 30.37 -7.78
C GLU A 82 14.59 31.27 -8.20
N GLY A 83 15.05 32.10 -7.27
CA GLY A 83 16.05 33.13 -7.55
C GLY A 83 15.56 34.18 -8.56
N SER A 84 16.26 34.33 -9.67
CA SER A 84 15.90 35.25 -10.77
C SER A 84 15.07 34.61 -11.89
N SER A 85 14.75 33.33 -11.79
CA SER A 85 14.02 32.57 -12.81
C SER A 85 12.58 32.33 -12.37
N SER A 86 11.64 32.63 -13.26
CA SER A 86 10.21 32.36 -13.05
C SER A 86 9.70 31.45 -14.15
N ILE A 87 9.08 30.33 -13.74
CA ILE A 87 8.43 29.39 -14.66
C ILE A 87 6.94 29.33 -14.30
N SER A 88 6.09 29.53 -15.30
CA SER A 88 4.63 29.40 -15.14
C SER A 88 4.16 28.17 -15.86
N GLY A 89 3.42 27.30 -15.18
CA GLY A 89 2.87 26.10 -15.79
C GLY A 89 1.97 25.30 -14.85
N VAL A 90 1.30 24.32 -15.46
CA VAL A 90 0.47 23.33 -14.77
C VAL A 90 1.40 22.19 -14.31
N GLN A 91 1.21 21.70 -13.09
CA GLN A 91 1.93 20.54 -12.59
C GLN A 91 1.00 19.34 -12.43
N TYR A 92 1.48 18.20 -12.87
CA TYR A 92 0.88 16.91 -12.60
C TYR A 92 1.80 16.13 -11.67
N ARG A 93 1.31 15.83 -10.48
CA ARG A 93 2.05 15.10 -9.45
C ARG A 93 1.51 13.69 -9.32
N TYR A 94 2.41 12.73 -9.35
CA TYR A 94 2.09 11.32 -9.16
C TYR A 94 2.99 10.75 -8.06
N THR A 95 2.42 9.88 -7.23
CA THR A 95 3.18 9.04 -6.31
C THR A 95 2.66 7.62 -6.42
N ASN A 96 3.54 6.72 -6.85
CA ASN A 96 3.30 5.29 -6.83
C ASN A 96 3.90 4.72 -5.56
N SER A 97 3.14 3.90 -4.85
CA SER A 97 3.54 3.28 -3.59
C SER A 97 3.30 1.78 -3.65
N VAL A 98 4.37 1.01 -3.48
CA VAL A 98 4.35 -0.46 -3.50
C VAL A 98 4.87 -0.98 -2.17
N PRO A 99 3.99 -1.43 -1.26
CA PRO A 99 4.40 -2.05 0.00
C PRO A 99 4.88 -3.50 -0.22
N ILE A 100 5.88 -3.90 0.55
CA ILE A 100 6.30 -5.29 0.75
C ILE A 100 6.45 -5.45 2.26
N ILE A 101 5.42 -6.00 2.91
CA ILE A 101 5.28 -6.01 4.36
C ILE A 101 5.09 -7.45 4.85
N ALA A 102 5.89 -7.87 5.82
CA ALA A 102 5.64 -9.08 6.58
C ALA A 102 5.00 -8.71 7.92
N GLY A 103 4.01 -9.48 8.36
CA GLY A 103 3.31 -9.13 9.60
C GLY A 103 2.47 -10.25 10.17
N GLY A 104 1.82 -9.92 11.28
CA GLY A 104 0.90 -10.81 11.98
C GLY A 104 -0.40 -10.11 12.33
N LYS A 105 -1.45 -10.91 12.43
CA LYS A 105 -2.80 -10.48 12.83
C LYS A 105 -3.30 -11.36 13.97
N TYR A 106 -4.00 -10.74 14.89
CA TYR A 106 -4.74 -11.39 15.95
C TYR A 106 -6.23 -11.16 15.75
N TYR A 107 -7.00 -12.23 15.66
CA TYR A 107 -8.45 -12.20 15.53
C TYR A 107 -9.08 -12.36 16.92
N PHE A 108 -9.85 -11.37 17.32
CA PHE A 108 -10.58 -11.42 18.58
C PHE A 108 -11.80 -12.35 18.45
N GLU A 109 -12.27 -12.84 19.58
CA GLU A 109 -13.54 -13.56 19.63
C GLU A 109 -14.66 -12.64 19.19
N GLY A 110 -15.37 -13.06 18.16
CA GLY A 110 -16.45 -12.27 17.56
C GLY A 110 -17.81 -12.80 17.94
N HIS A 111 -18.85 -12.04 17.61
CA HIS A 111 -20.22 -12.46 17.75
C HIS A 111 -20.73 -13.03 16.41
N GLY A 112 -21.01 -14.33 16.38
CA GLY A 112 -21.52 -15.01 15.19
C GLY A 112 -20.50 -15.04 14.05
N HIS A 113 -20.79 -14.37 12.95
CA HIS A 113 -19.96 -14.37 11.74
C HIS A 113 -18.94 -13.21 11.68
N ILE A 114 -18.95 -12.32 12.66
CA ILE A 114 -18.12 -11.09 12.66
C ILE A 114 -16.95 -11.28 13.61
N HIS A 115 -15.72 -11.14 13.10
CA HIS A 115 -14.47 -11.29 13.84
C HIS A 115 -13.62 -10.02 13.70
N PRO A 116 -13.56 -9.16 14.71
CA PRO A 116 -12.62 -8.06 14.75
C PRO A 116 -11.18 -8.58 14.76
N TYR A 117 -10.25 -7.84 14.16
CA TYR A 117 -8.84 -8.16 14.21
C TYR A 117 -7.98 -6.92 14.36
N ALA A 118 -6.80 -7.13 14.91
CA ALA A 118 -5.72 -6.15 14.94
C ALA A 118 -4.43 -6.81 14.42
N GLY A 119 -3.60 -6.05 13.79
CA GLY A 119 -2.36 -6.53 13.24
C GLY A 119 -1.25 -5.50 13.21
N VAL A 120 -0.04 -5.99 13.03
CA VAL A 120 1.13 -5.15 12.79
C VAL A 120 2.02 -5.82 11.76
N GLY A 121 2.57 -5.02 10.86
CA GLY A 121 3.53 -5.45 9.86
C GLY A 121 4.77 -4.57 9.85
N LEU A 122 5.87 -5.15 9.40
CA LEU A 122 7.16 -4.49 9.20
C LEU A 122 7.64 -4.83 7.80
N GLY A 123 8.26 -3.88 7.14
CA GLY A 123 8.81 -4.14 5.82
C GLY A 123 9.31 -2.90 5.14
N THR A 124 9.12 -2.84 3.85
CA THR A 124 9.59 -1.73 3.02
C THR A 124 8.48 -1.23 2.11
N LEU A 125 8.54 0.06 1.84
CA LEU A 125 7.67 0.76 0.91
C LEU A 125 8.55 1.30 -0.22
N TYR A 126 8.35 0.80 -1.43
CA TYR A 126 8.92 1.44 -2.61
C TYR A 126 8.03 2.59 -3.03
N VAL A 127 8.58 3.77 -3.11
CA VAL A 127 7.89 5.00 -3.50
C VAL A 127 8.56 5.56 -4.73
N SER A 128 7.77 5.83 -5.78
CA SER A 128 8.21 6.53 -6.97
C SER A 128 7.34 7.77 -7.15
N ARG A 129 7.98 8.91 -7.14
CA ARG A 129 7.40 10.25 -7.26
C ARG A 129 7.72 10.83 -8.62
N THR A 130 6.71 11.34 -9.30
CA THR A 130 6.87 12.00 -10.60
C THR A 130 6.16 13.33 -10.57
N THR A 131 6.88 14.39 -10.95
CA THR A 131 6.34 15.72 -11.21
C THR A 131 6.52 16.05 -12.68
N ASP A 132 5.41 16.14 -13.41
CA ASP A 132 5.40 16.60 -14.79
C ASP A 132 5.11 18.11 -14.81
N PHE A 133 6.01 18.87 -15.42
CA PHE A 133 5.94 20.31 -15.54
C PHE A 133 6.16 20.73 -17.01
N GLY A 134 5.06 20.83 -17.77
CA GLY A 134 5.16 21.08 -19.20
C GLY A 134 5.93 19.97 -19.93
N ILE A 135 7.13 20.32 -20.45
CA ILE A 135 8.02 19.35 -21.12
C ILE A 135 9.05 18.73 -20.17
N PHE A 136 9.11 19.21 -18.94
CA PHE A 136 10.05 18.69 -17.93
C PHE A 136 9.39 17.66 -17.06
N ARG A 137 10.11 16.59 -16.77
CA ARG A 137 9.74 15.54 -15.83
C ARG A 137 10.83 15.39 -14.79
N ILE A 138 10.44 15.45 -13.53
CA ILE A 138 11.31 15.18 -12.39
C ILE A 138 10.83 13.88 -11.76
N GLU A 139 11.72 12.91 -11.66
CA GLU A 139 11.44 11.61 -11.04
C GLU A 139 12.37 11.41 -9.85
N SER A 140 11.83 10.91 -8.76
CA SER A 140 12.58 10.51 -7.57
C SER A 140 11.96 9.24 -7.01
N ASP A 141 12.79 8.27 -6.68
CA ASP A 141 12.34 7.03 -6.09
C ASP A 141 13.18 6.65 -4.87
N ALA A 142 12.56 5.94 -3.93
CA ALA A 142 13.22 5.48 -2.74
C ALA A 142 12.57 4.22 -2.17
N TRP A 143 13.38 3.44 -1.47
CA TRP A 143 12.94 2.39 -0.58
C TRP A 143 12.92 2.94 0.84
N GLN A 144 11.77 2.89 1.47
CA GLN A 144 11.55 3.39 2.82
C GLN A 144 11.20 2.24 3.76
N PHE A 145 11.82 2.19 4.94
CA PHE A 145 11.37 1.27 5.98
C PHE A 145 9.96 1.67 6.41
N CYS A 146 9.10 0.68 6.63
CA CYS A 146 7.69 0.91 6.93
C CYS A 146 7.21 0.02 8.08
N ILE A 147 6.50 0.63 9.02
CA ILE A 147 5.71 -0.05 10.05
C ILE A 147 4.24 0.14 9.68
N ARG A 148 3.47 -0.96 9.72
CA ARG A 148 2.06 -0.94 9.31
C ARG A 148 1.16 -1.54 10.38
N PRO A 149 0.70 -0.76 11.37
CA PRO A 149 -0.42 -1.16 12.20
C PRO A 149 -1.71 -1.22 11.40
N GLU A 150 -2.58 -2.16 11.77
CA GLU A 150 -3.90 -2.31 11.16
C GLU A 150 -4.95 -2.76 12.16
N LEU A 151 -6.19 -2.36 11.89
CA LEU A 151 -7.39 -2.79 12.59
C LEU A 151 -8.47 -3.10 11.54
N GLY A 152 -9.30 -4.09 11.80
CA GLY A 152 -10.37 -4.41 10.87
C GLY A 152 -11.39 -5.36 11.42
N ILE A 153 -12.35 -5.65 10.56
CA ILE A 153 -13.45 -6.58 10.80
C ILE A 153 -13.52 -7.55 9.63
N ASP A 154 -13.60 -8.81 9.95
CA ASP A 154 -13.79 -9.94 9.05
C ASP A 154 -15.18 -10.52 9.26
N ALA A 155 -15.97 -10.55 8.21
CA ALA A 155 -17.33 -11.09 8.21
C ALA A 155 -17.39 -12.34 7.33
N LYS A 156 -17.58 -13.51 7.92
CA LYS A 156 -17.75 -14.77 7.19
C LYS A 156 -19.06 -14.75 6.40
N ILE A 157 -18.97 -14.94 5.08
CA ILE A 157 -20.11 -14.98 4.16
C ILE A 157 -20.32 -16.38 3.57
N GLY A 158 -19.33 -17.26 3.69
CA GLY A 158 -19.38 -18.64 3.21
C GLY A 158 -18.47 -19.57 4.02
N PRO A 159 -18.36 -20.84 3.61
CA PRO A 159 -17.51 -21.81 4.30
C PRO A 159 -16.01 -21.44 4.21
N ALA A 160 -15.60 -20.88 3.09
CA ALA A 160 -14.21 -20.52 2.79
C ALA A 160 -14.02 -19.01 2.49
N GLU A 161 -15.10 -18.24 2.38
CA GLU A 161 -15.08 -16.85 1.97
C GLU A 161 -15.50 -15.92 3.12
N SER A 162 -14.81 -14.79 3.22
CA SER A 162 -15.16 -13.69 4.11
C SER A 162 -15.04 -12.36 3.38
N LEU A 163 -15.90 -11.42 3.74
CA LEU A 163 -15.74 -10.02 3.41
C LEU A 163 -14.98 -9.35 4.56
N PHE A 164 -14.03 -8.49 4.26
CA PHE A 164 -13.36 -7.72 5.30
C PHE A 164 -13.29 -6.24 4.97
N VAL A 165 -13.27 -5.45 6.04
CA VAL A 165 -12.97 -4.03 6.00
C VAL A 165 -11.90 -3.75 7.04
N GLY A 166 -10.83 -3.10 6.64
CA GLY A 166 -9.71 -2.79 7.53
C GLY A 166 -9.10 -1.43 7.25
N ALA A 167 -8.65 -0.78 8.31
CA ALA A 167 -7.85 0.44 8.26
C ALA A 167 -6.38 0.09 8.51
N LYS A 168 -5.51 0.51 7.61
CA LYS A 168 -4.06 0.31 7.66
C LYS A 168 -3.37 1.66 7.67
N TYR A 169 -2.40 1.85 8.55
CA TYR A 169 -1.55 3.02 8.55
C TYR A 169 -0.14 2.61 8.13
N TYR A 170 0.30 3.09 6.98
CA TYR A 170 1.67 2.88 6.50
C TYR A 170 2.55 4.00 7.03
N TRP A 171 3.26 3.71 8.11
CA TRP A 171 4.22 4.63 8.70
C TRP A 171 5.58 4.41 8.04
N ALA A 172 5.78 5.09 6.92
CA ALA A 172 7.03 5.08 6.18
C ALA A 172 8.00 6.11 6.76
N PHE A 173 9.25 5.72 6.90
CA PHE A 173 10.34 6.59 7.36
C PHE A 173 11.10 7.18 6.17
N ASN A 174 11.89 8.22 6.41
CA ASN A 174 12.73 8.80 5.39
C ASN A 174 13.64 7.74 4.76
N GLY A 175 13.83 7.79 3.45
CA GLY A 175 14.68 6.87 2.73
C GLY A 175 15.18 7.47 1.43
N GLY A 176 16.46 7.31 1.13
CA GLY A 176 17.09 7.95 -0.02
C GLY A 176 16.94 9.47 0.02
N ASP A 177 16.58 10.04 -1.13
CA ASP A 177 16.36 11.49 -1.28
C ASP A 177 14.89 11.90 -1.05
N LEU A 178 14.04 10.98 -0.57
CA LEU A 178 12.63 11.25 -0.28
C LEU A 178 12.36 11.30 1.23
N ASP A 179 11.65 12.35 1.62
CA ASP A 179 11.04 12.43 2.95
C ASP A 179 10.04 11.29 3.16
N ALA A 180 9.71 11.05 4.44
CA ALA A 180 8.71 10.06 4.83
C ALA A 180 7.42 10.22 4.03
N GLN A 181 6.85 9.09 3.57
CA GLN A 181 5.62 9.04 2.77
C GLN A 181 4.51 8.26 3.49
N PRO A 182 4.05 8.73 4.66
CA PRO A 182 3.00 8.03 5.40
C PRO A 182 1.63 8.24 4.75
N TYR A 183 0.78 7.20 4.86
CA TYR A 183 -0.63 7.29 4.47
C TYR A 183 -1.50 6.32 5.25
N VAL A 184 -2.79 6.63 5.36
CA VAL A 184 -3.83 5.72 5.86
C VAL A 184 -4.54 5.10 4.67
N SER A 185 -4.88 3.82 4.75
CA SER A 185 -5.67 3.14 3.72
C SER A 185 -6.84 2.40 4.34
N ILE A 186 -8.04 2.65 3.84
CA ILE A 186 -9.23 1.84 4.13
C ILE A 186 -9.32 0.77 3.05
N ASN A 187 -9.24 -0.48 3.46
CA ASN A 187 -9.23 -1.63 2.55
C ASN A 187 -10.56 -2.37 2.66
N ILE A 188 -11.22 -2.59 1.53
CA ILE A 188 -12.46 -3.37 1.43
C ILE A 188 -12.19 -4.52 0.47
N GLY A 189 -12.44 -5.75 0.89
CA GLY A 189 -12.07 -6.88 0.05
C GLY A 189 -12.57 -8.22 0.53
N PHE A 190 -12.12 -9.24 -0.16
CA PHE A 190 -12.45 -10.63 0.10
C PHE A 190 -11.24 -11.37 0.66
N LYS A 191 -11.53 -12.27 1.59
CA LYS A 191 -10.60 -13.25 2.13
C LYS A 191 -11.07 -14.64 1.76
N PHE A 192 -10.18 -15.44 1.19
CA PHE A 192 -10.37 -16.82 0.85
C PHE A 192 -9.53 -17.69 1.80
N THR A 193 -10.18 -18.62 2.47
CA THR A 193 -9.55 -19.53 3.44
C THR A 193 -9.45 -20.92 2.81
N ASN A 194 -8.41 -21.68 3.11
CA ASN A 194 -8.17 -23.03 2.60
C ASN A 194 -7.82 -23.08 1.08
N LEU A 195 -6.88 -22.22 0.68
CA LEU A 195 -6.17 -22.41 -0.58
C LEU A 195 -5.04 -23.42 -0.43
#